data_d8af352b5d47f87503c2f745591beaf3
#
_entry.id   d8af352b5d47f87503c2f745591beaf3
#
_cell.length_a   1.000
_cell.length_b   1.000
_cell.length_c   1.000
_cell.angle_alpha   90.00
_cell.angle_beta   90.00
_cell.angle_gamma   90.00
#
_symmetry.space_group_name_H-M   'P 1'
#
loop_
_entity.id
_entity.type
_entity.pdbx_description
1 polymer ?
#
loop_
_entity_poly.entity_id
_entity_poly.type
_entity_poly.pdbx_seq_one_letter_code
_entity_poly.pdbx_strand_id
1 'polypeptide(L)'
;MKVTIIYDNEVYKKGLESDWGFSCLVEIENTPKILFDTGTKGRILLGNMEKLNIDPGTISEIFISHMHYDHTGGLSDFLKANEEVKIYYPTSLRKPKGVKEVISVEKPIQIHENLFSTGKLKHIEQSL
;
A
#
# COMPACT_ATOMS: atom_id res chain seq x y z
N MET A 1 15.30 -2.01 -9.57
CA MET A 1 13.97 -1.78 -8.96
C MET A 1 12.89 -2.37 -9.83
N LYS A 2 11.93 -3.01 -9.24
CA LYS A 2 10.76 -3.56 -9.92
C LYS A 2 9.49 -3.04 -9.25
N VAL A 3 8.54 -2.58 -10.06
CA VAL A 3 7.21 -2.16 -9.59
C VAL A 3 6.18 -3.02 -10.27
N THR A 4 5.34 -3.70 -9.49
CA THR A 4 4.24 -4.52 -9.99
C THR A 4 2.92 -3.89 -9.60
N ILE A 5 2.12 -3.50 -10.58
CA ILE A 5 0.80 -2.94 -10.32
C ILE A 5 -0.16 -4.09 -10.02
N ILE A 6 -0.75 -4.08 -8.83
CA ILE A 6 -1.64 -5.14 -8.35
C ILE A 6 -3.10 -4.72 -8.47
N TYR A 7 -3.40 -3.46 -8.27
CA TYR A 7 -4.76 -2.94 -8.19
C TYR A 7 -4.85 -1.63 -8.98
N ASP A 8 -5.73 -1.58 -9.95
CA ASP A 8 -5.92 -0.39 -10.78
C ASP A 8 -7.32 -0.38 -11.36
N ASN A 9 -7.74 0.75 -11.88
CA ASN A 9 -9.04 0.90 -12.51
C ASN A 9 -9.17 0.11 -13.82
N GLU A 10 -8.04 -0.31 -14.39
CA GLU A 10 -7.99 -1.14 -15.60
C GLU A 10 -7.05 -2.31 -15.36
N VAL A 11 -7.32 -3.42 -16.05
CA VAL A 11 -6.43 -4.59 -15.99
C VAL A 11 -5.47 -4.59 -17.16
N TYR A 12 -4.20 -4.89 -16.87
CA TYR A 12 -3.16 -5.01 -17.90
C TYR A 12 -2.86 -6.48 -18.23
N LYS A 13 -3.39 -7.42 -17.46
CA LYS A 13 -3.15 -8.85 -17.63
C LYS A 13 -4.46 -9.62 -17.47
N LYS A 14 -4.70 -10.58 -18.37
CA LYS A 14 -5.88 -11.43 -18.30
C LYS A 14 -5.91 -12.20 -16.98
N GLY A 15 -7.06 -12.24 -16.35
CA GLY A 15 -7.27 -12.93 -15.08
C GLY A 15 -7.24 -12.01 -13.87
N LEU A 16 -6.71 -10.82 -13.99
CA LEU A 16 -6.78 -9.83 -12.92
C LEU A 16 -8.16 -9.16 -12.91
N GLU A 17 -8.55 -8.67 -11.76
CA GLU A 17 -9.80 -7.92 -11.59
C GLU A 17 -9.49 -6.44 -11.43
N SER A 18 -10.20 -5.58 -12.16
CA SER A 18 -10.10 -4.13 -12.02
C SER A 18 -11.16 -3.61 -11.05
N ASP A 19 -10.84 -2.51 -10.40
CA ASP A 19 -11.74 -1.81 -9.51
C ASP A 19 -11.19 -0.41 -9.26
N TRP A 20 -12.01 0.45 -8.70
CA TRP A 20 -11.60 1.80 -8.33
C TRP A 20 -10.54 1.74 -7.23
N GLY A 21 -9.38 2.35 -7.47
CA GLY A 21 -8.30 2.38 -6.49
C GLY A 21 -6.96 1.96 -7.07
N PHE A 22 -5.97 1.91 -6.18
CA PHE A 22 -4.60 1.62 -6.58
C PHE A 22 -3.83 0.84 -5.53
N SER A 23 -2.98 -0.07 -5.99
CA SER A 23 -1.93 -0.69 -5.19
C SER A 23 -0.82 -1.19 -6.10
N CYS A 24 0.41 -1.07 -5.63
CA CYS A 24 1.55 -1.68 -6.31
C CYS A 24 2.55 -2.24 -5.30
N LEU A 25 3.30 -3.23 -5.75
CA LEU A 25 4.43 -3.79 -4.99
C LEU A 25 5.72 -3.17 -5.49
N VAL A 26 6.51 -2.63 -4.58
CA VAL A 26 7.81 -2.03 -4.87
C VAL A 26 8.90 -2.95 -4.34
N GLU A 27 9.77 -3.40 -5.24
CA GLU A 27 10.89 -4.26 -4.92
C GLU A 27 12.20 -3.56 -5.28
N ILE A 28 13.00 -3.27 -4.27
CA ILE A 28 14.32 -2.62 -4.42
C ILE A 28 15.35 -3.57 -3.83
N GLU A 29 16.48 -3.72 -4.53
CA GLU A 29 17.57 -4.59 -4.08
C GLU A 29 18.01 -4.22 -2.65
N ASN A 30 18.20 -5.25 -1.81
CA ASN A 30 18.61 -5.10 -0.41
C ASN A 30 17.65 -4.28 0.45
N THR A 31 16.38 -4.23 0.04
CA THR A 31 15.34 -3.48 0.73
C THR A 31 14.14 -4.40 0.97
N PRO A 32 13.45 -4.29 2.10
CA PRO A 32 12.21 -5.05 2.30
C PRO A 32 11.20 -4.76 1.20
N LYS A 33 10.37 -5.73 0.86
CA LYS A 33 9.28 -5.52 -0.10
C LYS A 33 8.24 -4.61 0.51
N ILE A 34 7.83 -3.60 -0.25
CA ILE A 34 6.88 -2.59 0.20
C ILE A 34 5.63 -2.63 -0.65
N LEU A 35 4.48 -2.77 -0.02
CA LEU A 35 3.21 -2.59 -0.67
C LEU A 35 2.82 -1.12 -0.56
N PHE A 36 2.61 -0.48 -1.69
CA PHE A 36 2.17 0.91 -1.76
C PHE A 36 0.66 0.93 -2.01
N ASP A 37 -0.10 1.42 -1.04
CA ASP A 37 -1.55 1.46 -1.02
C ASP A 37 -2.20 0.07 -1.13
N THR A 38 -3.50 -0.03 -0.92
CA THR A 38 -4.18 -1.32 -0.80
C THR A 38 -5.46 -1.44 -1.62
N GLY A 39 -5.78 -0.45 -2.46
CA GLY A 39 -7.02 -0.45 -3.22
C GLY A 39 -8.26 -0.31 -2.34
N THR A 40 -9.41 -0.54 -2.93
CA THR A 40 -10.71 -0.43 -2.25
C THR A 40 -11.11 -1.72 -1.54
N LYS A 41 -10.97 -2.86 -2.24
CA LYS A 41 -11.47 -4.15 -1.76
C LYS A 41 -10.33 -5.13 -1.54
N GLY A 42 -10.21 -5.61 -0.30
CA GLY A 42 -9.19 -6.57 0.05
C GLY A 42 -9.31 -7.87 -0.73
N ARG A 43 -10.52 -8.30 -1.05
CA ARG A 43 -10.75 -9.50 -1.88
C ARG A 43 -10.06 -9.38 -3.23
N ILE A 44 -10.18 -8.22 -3.88
CA ILE A 44 -9.56 -7.99 -5.18
C ILE A 44 -8.04 -7.88 -5.03
N LEU A 45 -7.57 -7.16 -4.03
CA LEU A 45 -6.13 -7.03 -3.75
C LEU A 45 -5.48 -8.41 -3.58
N LEU A 46 -6.00 -9.22 -2.68
CA LEU A 46 -5.43 -10.53 -2.39
C LEU A 46 -5.63 -11.51 -3.55
N GLY A 47 -6.75 -11.44 -4.24
CA GLY A 47 -7.01 -12.25 -5.43
C GLY A 47 -6.05 -11.96 -6.57
N ASN A 48 -5.76 -10.70 -6.82
CA ASN A 48 -4.79 -10.30 -7.83
C ASN A 48 -3.36 -10.68 -7.43
N MET A 49 -3.01 -10.55 -6.15
CA MET A 49 -1.73 -11.04 -5.65
C MET A 49 -1.54 -12.53 -5.93
N GLU A 50 -2.56 -13.34 -5.66
CA GLU A 50 -2.49 -14.77 -5.93
C GLU A 50 -2.24 -15.05 -7.40
N LYS A 51 -2.94 -14.38 -8.29
CA LYS A 51 -2.77 -14.55 -9.75
C LYS A 51 -1.40 -14.07 -10.25
N LEU A 52 -0.80 -13.14 -9.55
CA LEU A 52 0.54 -12.62 -9.86
C LEU A 52 1.66 -13.37 -9.12
N ASN A 53 1.32 -14.43 -8.39
CA ASN A 53 2.26 -15.21 -7.58
C ASN A 53 2.99 -14.34 -6.54
N ILE A 54 2.27 -13.41 -5.94
CA ILE A 54 2.77 -12.58 -4.86
C ILE A 54 2.19 -13.10 -3.55
N ASP A 55 3.07 -13.59 -2.67
CA ASP A 55 2.68 -14.04 -1.33
C ASP A 55 2.64 -12.84 -0.38
N PRO A 56 1.46 -12.50 0.19
CA PRO A 56 1.36 -11.43 1.16
C PRO A 56 2.32 -11.58 2.35
N GLY A 57 2.64 -12.83 2.73
CA GLY A 57 3.57 -13.12 3.82
C GLY A 57 5.00 -12.67 3.56
N THR A 58 5.38 -12.40 2.32
CA THR A 58 6.71 -11.92 1.97
C THR A 58 6.84 -10.40 2.02
N ILE A 59 5.73 -9.69 2.19
CA ILE A 59 5.71 -8.22 2.22
C ILE A 59 5.94 -7.78 3.67
N SER A 60 7.00 -7.01 3.90
CA SER A 60 7.39 -6.58 5.24
C SER A 60 6.83 -5.22 5.62
N GLU A 61 6.54 -4.38 4.64
CA GLU A 61 6.12 -3.00 4.89
C GLU A 61 5.00 -2.58 3.96
N ILE A 62 4.13 -1.71 4.47
CA ILE A 62 3.07 -1.08 3.70
C ILE A 62 3.24 0.43 3.83
N PHE A 63 3.11 1.14 2.72
CA PHE A 63 3.10 2.60 2.70
C PHE A 63 1.72 3.07 2.23
N ILE A 64 1.02 3.84 3.06
CA ILE A 64 -0.27 4.43 2.71
C ILE A 64 -0.04 5.88 2.29
N SER A 65 -0.41 6.20 1.06
CA SER A 65 -0.18 7.52 0.48
C SER A 65 -1.10 8.59 1.06
N HIS A 66 -2.37 8.27 1.22
CA HIS A 66 -3.37 9.19 1.77
C HIS A 66 -4.60 8.42 2.24
N MET A 67 -5.46 9.09 2.99
CA MET A 67 -6.58 8.46 3.70
C MET A 67 -7.87 8.44 2.89
N HIS A 68 -7.81 7.98 1.64
CA HIS A 68 -9.01 7.71 0.86
C HIS A 68 -9.26 6.21 0.77
N TYR A 69 -10.54 5.80 0.80
CA TYR A 69 -10.90 4.38 0.85
C TYR A 69 -10.39 3.57 -0.34
N ASP A 70 -10.23 4.19 -1.49
CA ASP A 70 -9.69 3.54 -2.68
C ASP A 70 -8.19 3.26 -2.60
N HIS A 71 -7.53 3.71 -1.54
CA HIS A 71 -6.14 3.43 -1.22
C HIS A 71 -5.95 2.66 0.08
N THR A 72 -6.92 2.74 0.98
CA THR A 72 -6.85 2.11 2.31
C THR A 72 -7.82 0.93 2.50
N GLY A 73 -8.77 0.76 1.59
CA GLY A 73 -9.86 -0.19 1.79
C GLY A 73 -9.43 -1.65 1.93
N GLY A 74 -8.33 -2.04 1.28
CA GLY A 74 -7.83 -3.41 1.35
C GLY A 74 -6.95 -3.72 2.55
N LEU A 75 -6.61 -2.72 3.38
CA LEU A 75 -5.66 -2.89 4.48
C LEU A 75 -6.13 -3.92 5.51
N SER A 76 -7.39 -3.86 5.91
CA SER A 76 -7.94 -4.78 6.91
C SER A 76 -7.82 -6.24 6.49
N ASP A 77 -8.16 -6.57 5.25
CA ASP A 77 -8.04 -7.93 4.75
C ASP A 77 -6.58 -8.34 4.56
N PHE A 78 -5.72 -7.42 4.12
CA PHE A 78 -4.30 -7.70 4.05
C PHE A 78 -3.73 -8.06 5.42
N LEU A 79 -4.08 -7.33 6.47
CA LEU A 79 -3.60 -7.58 7.83
C LEU A 79 -4.05 -8.94 8.38
N LYS A 80 -5.20 -9.45 7.94
CA LYS A 80 -5.62 -10.81 8.27
C LYS A 80 -4.70 -11.86 7.64
N ALA A 81 -4.13 -11.56 6.48
CA ALA A 81 -3.20 -12.45 5.80
C ALA A 81 -1.77 -12.31 6.32
N ASN A 82 -1.38 -11.11 6.77
CA ASN A 82 -0.05 -10.84 7.32
C ASN A 82 -0.10 -9.67 8.29
N GLU A 83 -0.07 -9.96 9.59
CA GLU A 83 -0.08 -8.95 10.65
C GLU A 83 1.33 -8.47 11.05
N GLU A 84 2.37 -9.08 10.50
CA GLU A 84 3.77 -8.81 10.86
C GLU A 84 4.36 -7.64 10.06
N VAL A 85 3.52 -6.83 9.44
CA VAL A 85 3.97 -5.70 8.65
C VAL A 85 4.14 -4.44 9.49
N LYS A 86 5.08 -3.61 9.04
CA LYS A 86 5.24 -2.24 9.51
C LYS A 86 4.50 -1.32 8.54
N ILE A 87 3.72 -0.39 9.06
CA ILE A 87 2.95 0.52 8.22
C ILE A 87 3.44 1.94 8.37
N TYR A 88 3.75 2.56 7.23
CA TYR A 88 3.97 4.00 7.13
C TYR A 88 2.63 4.65 6.81
N TYR A 89 2.15 5.47 7.72
CA TYR A 89 0.80 6.00 7.71
C TYR A 89 0.81 7.53 7.64
N PRO A 90 -0.08 8.15 6.87
CA PRO A 90 0.00 9.60 6.62
C PRO A 90 -0.49 10.47 7.77
N THR A 91 -0.99 9.87 8.84
CA THR A 91 -1.51 10.61 9.99
C THR A 91 -1.25 9.87 11.29
N SER A 92 -1.13 10.60 12.40
CA SER A 92 -1.07 10.03 13.74
C SER A 92 -2.47 9.74 14.30
N LEU A 93 -3.52 10.18 13.59
CA LEU A 93 -4.90 9.96 13.99
C LEU A 93 -5.40 8.63 13.41
N ARG A 94 -6.22 7.91 14.17
CA ARG A 94 -6.87 6.66 13.73
C ARG A 94 -5.89 5.62 13.18
N LYS A 95 -4.91 5.27 13.99
CA LYS A 95 -3.98 4.20 13.62
C LYS A 95 -4.74 2.89 13.36
N PRO A 96 -4.36 2.13 12.33
CA PRO A 96 -4.98 0.83 12.07
C PRO A 96 -4.78 -0.12 13.24
N LYS A 97 -5.80 -0.94 13.53
CA LYS A 97 -5.76 -1.94 14.61
C LYS A 97 -5.06 -3.21 14.12
N GLY A 98 -4.45 -3.94 15.05
CA GLY A 98 -3.83 -5.23 14.75
C GLY A 98 -2.50 -5.13 14.04
N VAL A 99 -1.84 -4.00 14.12
CA VAL A 99 -0.52 -3.75 13.51
C VAL A 99 0.53 -3.60 14.59
N LYS A 100 1.66 -4.29 14.44
CA LYS A 100 2.75 -4.22 15.42
C LYS A 100 3.45 -2.88 15.43
N GLU A 101 3.66 -2.28 14.28
CA GLU A 101 4.38 -1.02 14.17
C GLU A 101 3.74 -0.10 13.13
N VAL A 102 3.40 1.11 13.56
CA VAL A 102 2.87 2.15 12.69
C VAL A 102 3.74 3.39 12.85
N ILE A 103 4.27 3.87 11.74
CA ILE A 103 5.06 5.10 11.72
C ILE A 103 4.26 6.17 11.01
N SER A 104 4.01 7.28 11.70
CA SER A 104 3.35 8.43 11.10
C SER A 104 4.34 9.19 10.21
N VAL A 105 3.95 9.44 8.97
CA VAL A 105 4.78 10.13 7.98
C VAL A 105 4.06 11.39 7.51
N GLU A 106 4.31 12.52 8.16
CA GLU A 106 3.71 13.80 7.81
C GLU A 106 4.72 14.74 7.16
N LYS A 107 6.01 14.54 7.44
CA LYS A 107 7.12 15.34 6.91
C LYS A 107 8.01 14.47 6.01
N PRO A 108 8.83 15.08 5.15
CA PRO A 108 9.79 14.31 4.36
C PRO A 108 10.68 13.46 5.27
N ILE A 109 10.84 12.20 4.90
CA ILE A 109 11.64 11.25 5.69
C ILE A 109 12.32 10.25 4.76
N GLN A 110 13.51 9.83 5.13
CA GLN A 110 14.18 8.71 4.50
C GLN A 110 13.68 7.41 5.16
N ILE A 111 13.13 6.51 4.35
CA ILE A 111 12.58 5.24 4.82
C ILE A 111 13.64 4.15 4.79
N HIS A 112 14.36 4.03 3.69
CA HIS A 112 15.48 3.13 3.49
C HIS A 112 16.57 3.86 2.72
N GLU A 113 17.74 3.25 2.54
CA GLU A 113 18.89 3.88 1.91
C GLU A 113 18.56 4.59 0.60
N ASN A 114 17.74 3.95 -0.25
CA ASN A 114 17.38 4.49 -1.56
C ASN A 114 15.89 4.80 -1.68
N LEU A 115 15.20 5.00 -0.56
CA LEU A 115 13.77 5.24 -0.55
C LEU A 115 13.42 6.38 0.39
N PHE A 116 12.77 7.39 -0.16
CA PHE A 116 12.39 8.61 0.56
C PHE A 116 10.90 8.87 0.40
N SER A 117 10.28 9.43 1.42
CA SER A 117 8.92 9.96 1.33
C SER A 117 8.97 11.47 1.30
N THR A 118 8.13 12.07 0.46
CA THR A 118 7.91 13.52 0.44
C THR A 118 7.20 14.02 1.70
N GLY A 119 6.65 13.10 2.47
CA GLY A 119 5.73 13.45 3.54
C GLY A 119 4.40 13.88 2.96
N LYS A 120 3.57 14.48 3.80
CA LYS A 120 2.26 14.97 3.41
C LYS A 120 2.41 16.17 2.47
N LEU A 121 1.97 16.02 1.23
CA LEU A 121 1.99 17.12 0.28
C LEU A 121 0.82 18.07 0.57
N LYS A 122 1.11 19.36 0.45
CA LYS A 122 0.06 20.36 0.62
C LYS A 122 -0.92 20.25 -0.54
N HIS A 123 -2.16 20.01 -0.19
CA HIS A 123 -3.23 19.83 -1.16
C HIS A 123 -4.05 21.11 -1.23
N ILE A 124 -4.18 21.67 -2.43
CA ILE A 124 -5.13 22.74 -2.68
C ILE A 124 -6.39 22.07 -3.20
N GLU A 125 -7.39 21.98 -2.34
CA GLU A 125 -8.67 21.48 -2.74
C GLU A 125 -9.33 22.50 -3.64
N GLN A 126 -9.50 22.14 -4.91
CA GLN A 126 -10.33 22.93 -5.79
C GLN A 126 -11.77 22.48 -5.56
N SER A 127 -12.55 23.35 -5.00
CA SER A 127 -13.99 23.13 -4.97
C SER A 127 -14.48 23.24 -6.42
N LEU A 128 -14.83 22.12 -6.94
CA LEU A 128 -15.46 22.03 -8.25
C LEU A 128 -16.95 22.24 -8.11
#